data_f298f7b80e858ed9a0ac67a3a27a2e9a
#
_entry.id   f298f7b80e858ed9a0ac67a3a27a2e9a
#
_cell.length_a   1.000
_cell.length_b   1.000
_cell.length_c   1.000
_cell.angle_alpha   90.00
_cell.angle_beta   90.00
_cell.angle_gamma   90.00
#
_symmetry.space_group_name_H-M   'P 1'
#
loop_
_entity.id
_entity.type
_entity.pdbx_description
1 polymer ?
#
loop_
_entity_poly.entity_id
_entity_poly.type
_entity_poly.pdbx_seq_one_letter_code
_entity_poly.pdbx_strand_id
1 'polypeptide(L)'
;MGIMACQQSESNHSNNESQSESNHHQLELKSLLSQPSLQSVRSLTSQSQQHCFSNTNHYCLTTLKGQTSYISSLTLAGKFLYAGSSDREIRSWKRNPFDSDQLDQESSTNNFVVAGKGAVKSLVVQADKLYSAHQDHKIRVWKINNHEQLDDHQKYTRLATLPTLGDRAFKLLMPKNQVQIRRHKSCSWVHHVDAVSSLALSQDESLLYSVSWDRTLKIWRTTDFKCLESVTNAHDDAINALALDDDGHVYTGSADKKIKVWKKNPGEKHRLVATLIKHNSGVNALALSSDGSLLYSGACDRSIVVWEKSNSDGCDGNMDVMGALRGHTSSILCLAVVSDLVCSGSADRSIRIWRGVDRNYNCVAVLEGHTGPVKCLTAAIDCCNTPDTAAYLVYSGGLDCDIKVWQVLVPFL
;
A
#
# COMPACT_ATOMS: atom_id res chain seq x y z
N MET A 1 58.88 -8.98 -14.80
CA MET A 1 57.93 -8.93 -15.89
C MET A 1 56.69 -9.65 -15.41
N GLY A 2 55.75 -9.00 -15.06
CA GLY A 2 54.51 -8.56 -15.47
C GLY A 2 53.52 -8.83 -14.36
N ILE A 3 53.25 -7.80 -13.51
CA ILE A 3 52.10 -7.76 -12.62
C ILE A 3 51.34 -6.47 -13.01
N MET A 4 50.22 -6.62 -13.69
CA MET A 4 49.14 -5.61 -13.73
C MET A 4 47.97 -6.22 -14.52
N ALA A 5 46.91 -6.58 -13.80
CA ALA A 5 45.52 -6.54 -14.25
C ALA A 5 44.62 -7.27 -13.26
N CYS A 6 44.16 -6.60 -12.22
CA CYS A 6 42.98 -7.01 -11.46
C CYS A 6 42.54 -5.89 -10.50
N GLN A 7 42.11 -4.76 -11.05
CA GLN A 7 41.43 -3.71 -10.26
C GLN A 7 40.60 -2.79 -11.18
N GLN A 8 39.60 -3.33 -11.88
CA GLN A 8 38.63 -2.49 -12.60
C GLN A 8 37.24 -3.13 -12.80
N SER A 9 36.78 -4.03 -11.92
CA SER A 9 35.45 -4.66 -12.09
C SER A 9 34.43 -4.33 -11.00
N GLU A 10 34.76 -3.60 -9.97
CA GLU A 10 33.80 -3.33 -8.88
C GLU A 10 33.06 -1.98 -8.96
N SER A 11 33.54 -1.03 -9.75
CA SER A 11 32.90 0.30 -9.85
C SER A 11 31.74 0.38 -10.87
N ASN A 12 31.62 -0.58 -11.78
CA ASN A 12 30.57 -0.56 -12.82
C ASN A 12 29.24 -1.19 -12.40
N HIS A 13 29.21 -1.98 -11.31
CA HIS A 13 27.96 -2.62 -10.87
C HIS A 13 27.07 -1.68 -10.03
N SER A 14 27.64 -0.77 -9.27
CA SER A 14 26.88 0.21 -8.47
C SER A 14 26.25 1.32 -9.31
N ASN A 15 26.92 1.71 -10.40
CA ASN A 15 26.42 2.76 -11.30
C ASN A 15 25.30 2.24 -12.23
N ASN A 16 25.29 0.96 -12.57
CA ASN A 16 24.22 0.38 -13.39
C ASN A 16 22.94 0.12 -12.59
N GLU A 17 23.03 -0.20 -11.31
CA GLU A 17 21.83 -0.33 -10.46
C GLU A 17 21.18 1.03 -10.20
N SER A 18 21.96 2.09 -9.90
CA SER A 18 21.41 3.43 -9.69
C SER A 18 20.84 4.05 -10.98
N GLN A 19 21.42 3.77 -12.15
CA GLN A 19 20.86 4.20 -13.44
C GLN A 19 19.63 3.41 -13.84
N SER A 20 19.54 2.12 -13.53
CA SER A 20 18.34 1.32 -13.77
C SER A 20 17.20 1.73 -12.85
N GLU A 21 17.47 2.05 -11.58
CA GLU A 21 16.48 2.58 -10.64
C GLU A 21 15.96 3.96 -11.04
N SER A 22 16.85 4.88 -11.48
CA SER A 22 16.45 6.21 -11.96
C SER A 22 15.68 6.16 -13.27
N ASN A 23 16.04 5.27 -14.18
CA ASN A 23 15.33 5.07 -15.45
C ASN A 23 13.97 4.38 -15.23
N HIS A 24 13.87 3.42 -14.32
CA HIS A 24 12.59 2.80 -13.96
C HIS A 24 11.64 3.81 -13.29
N HIS A 25 12.17 4.66 -12.44
CA HIS A 25 11.43 5.75 -11.81
C HIS A 25 10.96 6.82 -12.82
N GLN A 26 11.80 7.18 -13.80
CA GLN A 26 11.41 8.09 -14.88
C GLN A 26 10.40 7.47 -15.85
N LEU A 27 10.46 6.16 -16.10
CA LEU A 27 9.48 5.43 -16.89
C LEU A 27 8.15 5.30 -16.15
N GLU A 28 8.16 5.01 -14.83
CA GLU A 28 6.95 5.08 -13.99
C GLU A 28 6.31 6.47 -14.04
N LEU A 29 7.09 7.54 -13.85
CA LEU A 29 6.58 8.91 -13.90
C LEU A 29 6.00 9.28 -15.28
N LYS A 30 6.64 8.88 -16.37
CA LYS A 30 6.15 9.13 -17.73
C LYS A 30 4.87 8.35 -18.04
N SER A 31 4.73 7.11 -17.54
CA SER A 31 3.52 6.32 -17.71
C SER A 31 2.32 6.86 -16.92
N LEU A 32 2.57 7.60 -15.83
CA LEU A 32 1.56 8.16 -14.95
C LEU A 32 0.84 9.40 -15.55
N LEU A 33 1.41 10.05 -16.55
CA LEU A 33 0.98 11.38 -17.01
C LEU A 33 0.06 11.39 -18.25
N SER A 34 -0.17 10.28 -18.97
CA SER A 34 -0.78 10.32 -20.31
C SER A 34 -1.91 9.31 -20.59
N GLN A 35 -2.57 8.73 -19.59
CA GLN A 35 -3.62 7.72 -19.82
C GLN A 35 -5.01 8.36 -20.02
N PRO A 36 -5.84 7.83 -20.93
CA PRO A 36 -7.19 8.34 -21.16
C PRO A 36 -8.11 8.10 -19.97
N SER A 37 -9.04 9.03 -19.73
CA SER A 37 -10.03 8.88 -18.66
C SER A 37 -11.05 7.81 -18.96
N LEU A 38 -11.57 7.15 -17.92
CA LEU A 38 -12.63 6.16 -18.02
C LEU A 38 -13.98 6.82 -18.33
N GLN A 39 -14.45 6.76 -19.56
CA GLN A 39 -15.72 7.37 -19.99
C GLN A 39 -16.91 6.39 -19.96
N SER A 40 -16.67 5.09 -20.00
CA SER A 40 -17.70 4.03 -20.12
C SER A 40 -18.45 3.72 -18.82
N VAL A 41 -18.07 4.31 -17.69
CA VAL A 41 -18.69 4.11 -16.37
C VAL A 41 -19.36 5.39 -15.91
N ARG A 42 -20.59 5.27 -15.39
CA ARG A 42 -21.36 6.40 -14.85
C ARG A 42 -20.53 7.14 -13.78
N SER A 43 -20.50 8.48 -13.86
CA SER A 43 -19.94 9.31 -12.78
C SER A 43 -20.88 9.28 -11.58
N LEU A 44 -20.32 9.03 -10.40
CA LEU A 44 -21.02 9.17 -9.11
C LEU A 44 -20.85 10.58 -8.53
N THR A 45 -19.93 11.37 -9.10
CA THR A 45 -19.72 12.76 -8.69
C THR A 45 -20.64 13.67 -9.47
N SER A 46 -21.47 14.46 -8.78
CA SER A 46 -22.34 15.45 -9.40
C SER A 46 -21.53 16.59 -10.03
N GLN A 47 -21.75 16.87 -11.31
CA GLN A 47 -21.09 17.98 -12.02
C GLN A 47 -21.59 19.36 -11.55
N SER A 48 -22.73 19.44 -10.86
CA SER A 48 -23.40 20.70 -10.51
C SER A 48 -22.98 21.29 -9.16
N GLN A 49 -22.08 20.66 -8.40
CA GLN A 49 -21.66 21.14 -7.09
C GLN A 49 -20.14 21.23 -6.94
N GLN A 50 -19.54 22.21 -7.66
CA GLN A 50 -18.33 22.88 -7.17
C GLN A 50 -18.63 23.76 -5.94
N HIS A 51 -19.85 23.78 -5.43
CA HIS A 51 -20.15 24.25 -4.11
C HIS A 51 -19.76 23.14 -3.13
N CYS A 52 -18.49 23.15 -2.75
CA CYS A 52 -18.01 22.52 -1.52
C CYS A 52 -19.10 22.71 -0.45
N PHE A 53 -19.38 21.66 0.32
CA PHE A 53 -20.06 21.85 1.58
C PHE A 53 -19.28 22.97 2.31
N SER A 54 -19.85 24.13 2.44
CA SER A 54 -19.21 25.37 2.88
C SER A 54 -18.66 25.30 4.32
N ASN A 55 -18.74 24.12 4.96
CA ASN A 55 -18.36 23.91 6.36
C ASN A 55 -17.31 22.79 6.56
N THR A 56 -16.71 22.23 5.50
CA THR A 56 -15.59 21.29 5.68
C THR A 56 -14.28 22.08 5.76
N ASN A 57 -13.66 22.04 6.92
CA ASN A 57 -12.37 22.70 7.14
C ASN A 57 -11.25 21.65 7.10
N HIS A 58 -10.12 22.01 6.55
CA HIS A 58 -8.93 21.15 6.54
C HIS A 58 -7.66 21.97 6.73
N TYR A 59 -6.71 21.40 7.45
CA TYR A 59 -5.45 22.05 7.79
C TYR A 59 -4.31 21.07 7.66
N CYS A 60 -3.17 21.51 7.11
CA CYS A 60 -1.91 20.79 7.23
C CYS A 60 -1.33 21.11 8.62
N LEU A 61 -1.41 20.16 9.54
CA LEU A 61 -0.94 20.34 10.92
C LEU A 61 0.57 20.40 10.99
N THR A 62 1.24 19.48 10.26
CA THR A 62 2.70 19.41 10.26
C THR A 62 3.22 18.63 9.05
N THR A 63 4.51 18.82 8.77
CA THR A 63 5.27 18.03 7.81
C THR A 63 6.39 17.31 8.55
N LEU A 64 6.28 15.98 8.62
CA LEU A 64 7.29 15.13 9.26
C LEU A 64 8.45 14.94 8.28
N LYS A 65 9.62 15.38 8.70
CA LYS A 65 10.86 15.31 7.92
C LYS A 65 11.76 14.19 8.44
N GLY A 66 12.80 13.88 7.70
CA GLY A 66 13.82 12.90 8.11
C GLY A 66 14.03 11.76 7.12
N GLN A 67 13.19 11.63 6.11
CA GLN A 67 13.43 10.71 4.99
C GLN A 67 14.33 11.39 3.95
N THR A 68 15.26 10.62 3.39
CA THR A 68 16.17 11.10 2.34
C THR A 68 15.67 10.77 0.94
N SER A 69 14.57 10.01 0.85
CA SER A 69 14.00 9.54 -0.40
C SER A 69 12.48 9.40 -0.30
N TYR A 70 11.82 9.14 -1.42
CA TYR A 70 10.37 9.11 -1.50
C TYR A 70 9.73 8.07 -0.57
N ILE A 71 8.55 8.44 -0.04
CA ILE A 71 7.75 7.62 0.85
C ILE A 71 6.88 6.69 0.01
N SER A 72 6.98 5.39 0.26
CA SER A 72 6.28 4.37 -0.52
C SER A 72 5.15 3.69 0.23
N SER A 73 5.19 3.71 1.57
CA SER A 73 4.16 3.08 2.41
C SER A 73 4.04 3.78 3.75
N LEU A 74 2.80 3.93 4.22
CA LEU A 74 2.45 4.41 5.55
C LEU A 74 1.53 3.39 6.21
N THR A 75 1.69 3.17 7.52
CA THR A 75 0.77 2.38 8.33
C THR A 75 0.69 2.91 9.76
N LEU A 76 -0.48 2.85 10.34
CA LEU A 76 -0.73 3.22 11.74
C LEU A 76 -0.78 1.98 12.61
N ALA A 77 -0.15 2.03 13.77
CA ALA A 77 -0.26 0.99 14.78
C ALA A 77 -0.17 1.61 16.18
N GLY A 78 -1.25 1.50 16.94
CA GLY A 78 -1.37 2.11 18.26
C GLY A 78 -1.08 3.62 18.23
N LYS A 79 -0.06 4.05 18.98
CA LYS A 79 0.35 5.46 19.09
C LYS A 79 1.36 5.89 18.00
N PHE A 80 1.70 5.02 17.05
CA PHE A 80 2.78 5.25 16.10
C PHE A 80 2.31 5.23 14.65
N LEU A 81 2.89 6.12 13.86
CA LEU A 81 2.90 6.11 12.41
C LEU A 81 4.22 5.51 11.94
N TYR A 82 4.18 4.50 11.10
CA TYR A 82 5.35 3.91 10.45
C TYR A 82 5.38 4.31 8.98
N ALA A 83 6.56 4.70 8.50
CA ALA A 83 6.78 5.01 7.10
C ALA A 83 7.93 4.17 6.53
N GLY A 84 7.70 3.60 5.37
CA GLY A 84 8.71 2.93 4.57
C GLY A 84 9.09 3.76 3.36
N SER A 85 10.38 3.84 3.07
CA SER A 85 10.90 4.67 2.00
C SER A 85 11.79 3.90 1.02
N SER A 86 12.12 4.54 -0.09
CA SER A 86 12.97 3.95 -1.12
C SER A 86 14.46 3.92 -0.74
N ASP A 87 14.89 4.69 0.25
CA ASP A 87 16.23 4.59 0.86
C ASP A 87 16.43 3.34 1.70
N ARG A 88 15.46 2.41 1.72
CA ARG A 88 15.48 1.13 2.43
C ARG A 88 15.22 1.25 3.93
N GLU A 89 14.88 2.44 4.41
CA GLU A 89 14.64 2.72 5.83
C GLU A 89 13.15 2.61 6.18
N ILE A 90 12.91 2.23 7.43
CA ILE A 90 11.62 2.33 8.07
C ILE A 90 11.81 3.28 9.24
N ARG A 91 10.93 4.27 9.35
CA ARG A 91 10.93 5.25 10.44
C ARG A 91 9.57 5.28 11.12
N SER A 92 9.54 5.70 12.39
CA SER A 92 8.30 5.82 13.15
C SER A 92 8.20 7.19 13.82
N TRP A 93 6.98 7.71 13.92
CA TRP A 93 6.65 8.95 14.63
C TRP A 93 5.47 8.70 15.56
N LYS A 94 5.36 9.48 16.64
CA LYS A 94 4.13 9.52 17.45
C LYS A 94 2.97 10.04 16.61
N ARG A 95 1.80 9.45 16.76
CA ARG A 95 0.60 9.76 15.97
C ARG A 95 0.09 11.19 16.22
N ASN A 96 0.11 11.61 17.49
CA ASN A 96 -0.28 12.98 17.90
C ASN A 96 0.96 13.83 18.10
N PRO A 97 1.22 14.79 17.20
CA PRO A 97 2.33 15.72 17.40
C PRO A 97 2.13 16.66 18.61
N PHE A 98 0.91 16.73 19.16
CA PHE A 98 0.56 17.60 20.29
C PHE A 98 0.68 16.93 21.67
N ASP A 99 0.91 15.61 21.74
CA ASP A 99 1.07 14.86 23.02
C ASP A 99 2.45 15.04 23.68
N SER A 100 3.33 15.85 23.12
CA SER A 100 4.61 16.16 23.73
C SER A 100 4.54 17.55 24.38
N ASP A 101 4.52 17.60 25.72
CA ASP A 101 4.67 18.82 26.54
C ASP A 101 6.04 19.51 26.37
N GLN A 102 6.81 19.15 25.36
CA GLN A 102 8.13 19.72 25.08
C GLN A 102 8.15 20.29 23.68
N LEU A 103 8.17 21.62 23.64
CA LEU A 103 8.39 22.49 22.46
C LEU A 103 9.81 22.37 21.84
N ASP A 104 10.53 21.31 22.09
CA ASP A 104 11.87 21.13 21.55
C ASP A 104 11.82 20.55 20.13
N GLN A 105 11.81 21.47 19.16
CA GLN A 105 11.86 21.19 17.71
C GLN A 105 13.13 20.46 17.24
N GLU A 106 14.07 20.14 18.11
CA GLU A 106 15.36 19.51 17.73
C GLU A 106 15.46 17.99 18.03
N SER A 107 14.46 17.36 18.67
CA SER A 107 14.53 15.92 19.01
C SER A 107 14.12 14.98 17.86
N SER A 108 13.97 15.47 16.62
CA SER A 108 13.52 14.67 15.47
C SER A 108 14.57 13.67 14.92
N THR A 109 15.74 13.51 15.54
CA THR A 109 16.88 12.84 14.92
C THR A 109 16.94 11.33 15.08
N ASN A 110 16.05 10.67 15.85
CA ASN A 110 16.16 9.22 16.11
C ASN A 110 14.90 8.39 15.84
N ASN A 111 14.08 8.79 14.85
CA ASN A 111 12.89 8.01 14.43
C ASN A 111 13.25 6.79 13.56
N PHE A 112 14.51 6.47 13.45
CA PHE A 112 15.01 5.33 12.69
C PHE A 112 14.60 4.01 13.36
N VAL A 113 13.88 3.18 12.62
CA VAL A 113 13.49 1.83 13.07
C VAL A 113 14.52 0.81 12.60
N VAL A 114 14.66 0.67 11.31
CA VAL A 114 15.55 -0.31 10.68
C VAL A 114 15.86 0.05 9.22
N ALA A 115 17.01 -0.45 8.73
CA ALA A 115 17.37 -0.43 7.31
C ALA A 115 17.32 -1.83 6.70
N GLY A 116 16.75 -1.92 5.52
CA GLY A 116 16.72 -3.14 4.68
C GLY A 116 17.81 -3.15 3.61
N LYS A 117 17.76 -4.16 2.72
CA LYS A 117 18.63 -4.22 1.52
C LYS A 117 17.94 -3.73 0.25
N GLY A 118 16.65 -3.49 0.25
CA GLY A 118 15.87 -3.01 -0.89
C GLY A 118 14.81 -2.02 -0.44
N ALA A 119 14.40 -1.12 -1.34
CA ALA A 119 13.35 -0.14 -1.10
C ALA A 119 12.12 -0.80 -0.46
N VAL A 120 11.55 -0.17 0.56
CA VAL A 120 10.31 -0.62 1.18
C VAL A 120 9.16 -0.34 0.23
N LYS A 121 8.23 -1.27 0.05
CA LYS A 121 7.06 -1.11 -0.84
C LYS A 121 5.74 -1.15 -0.06
N SER A 122 5.67 -1.94 1.01
CA SER A 122 4.46 -2.06 1.84
C SER A 122 4.82 -2.40 3.28
N LEU A 123 4.03 -1.90 4.21
CA LEU A 123 4.15 -2.13 5.66
C LEU A 123 2.80 -2.60 6.20
N VAL A 124 2.81 -3.60 7.07
CA VAL A 124 1.67 -3.96 7.93
C VAL A 124 2.16 -4.29 9.33
N VAL A 125 1.36 -3.99 10.33
CA VAL A 125 1.67 -4.23 11.74
C VAL A 125 0.63 -5.17 12.33
N GLN A 126 1.09 -6.11 13.13
CA GLN A 126 0.29 -7.07 13.88
C GLN A 126 0.82 -7.14 15.31
N ALA A 127 0.03 -6.67 16.27
CA ALA A 127 0.41 -6.67 17.67
C ALA A 127 1.85 -6.13 17.87
N ASP A 128 2.81 -7.01 18.22
CA ASP A 128 4.21 -6.69 18.42
C ASP A 128 5.11 -6.95 17.18
N LYS A 129 4.53 -7.20 16.00
CA LYS A 129 5.28 -7.51 14.78
C LYS A 129 5.01 -6.50 13.67
N LEU A 130 6.10 -6.03 13.06
CA LEU A 130 6.08 -5.23 11.85
C LEU A 130 6.54 -6.09 10.68
N TYR A 131 5.74 -6.16 9.63
CA TYR A 131 6.06 -6.83 8.37
C TYR A 131 6.36 -5.78 7.31
N SER A 132 7.46 -5.96 6.59
CA SER A 132 7.89 -5.06 5.53
C SER A 132 8.18 -5.80 4.23
N ALA A 133 7.52 -5.39 3.15
CA ALA A 133 7.77 -5.87 1.79
C ALA A 133 8.82 -5.00 1.11
N HIS A 134 9.69 -5.61 0.33
CA HIS A 134 10.82 -4.93 -0.25
C HIS A 134 11.00 -5.21 -1.75
N GLN A 135 11.68 -4.29 -2.41
CA GLN A 135 12.07 -4.41 -3.81
C GLN A 135 13.07 -5.55 -4.06
N ASP A 136 13.83 -5.98 -3.04
CA ASP A 136 14.74 -7.12 -3.11
C ASP A 136 14.02 -8.49 -3.01
N HIS A 137 12.73 -8.53 -3.34
CA HIS A 137 11.87 -9.72 -3.42
C HIS A 137 11.63 -10.42 -2.08
N LYS A 138 11.91 -9.75 -0.95
CA LYS A 138 11.83 -10.33 0.39
C LYS A 138 10.81 -9.61 1.25
N ILE A 139 10.24 -10.37 2.18
CA ILE A 139 9.46 -9.84 3.28
C ILE A 139 10.30 -9.99 4.54
N ARG A 140 10.39 -8.95 5.35
CA ARG A 140 11.10 -8.97 6.63
C ARG A 140 10.11 -8.80 7.76
N VAL A 141 10.36 -9.54 8.83
CA VAL A 141 9.54 -9.52 10.04
C VAL A 141 10.40 -9.00 11.19
N TRP A 142 9.89 -7.98 11.86
CA TRP A 142 10.55 -7.31 12.97
C TRP A 142 9.68 -7.40 14.20
N LYS A 143 10.28 -7.66 15.36
CA LYS A 143 9.62 -7.58 16.66
C LYS A 143 9.72 -6.15 17.18
N ILE A 144 8.61 -5.61 17.61
CA ILE A 144 8.49 -4.32 18.29
C ILE A 144 8.62 -4.62 19.79
N ASN A 145 9.70 -4.20 20.40
CA ASN A 145 9.89 -4.39 21.85
C ASN A 145 9.44 -3.11 22.55
N ASN A 146 8.28 -3.17 23.18
CA ASN A 146 7.76 -2.11 24.04
C ASN A 146 8.41 -2.24 25.42
N HIS A 147 9.47 -1.49 25.69
CA HIS A 147 9.97 -1.34 27.05
C HIS A 147 9.18 -0.22 27.74
N GLU A 148 8.32 -0.60 28.69
CA GLU A 148 7.48 0.34 29.47
C GLU A 148 8.26 1.21 30.46
N GLN A 149 9.57 1.11 30.54
CA GLN A 149 10.38 1.81 31.55
C GLN A 149 11.45 2.69 30.89
N LEU A 150 11.25 4.00 31.02
CA LEU A 150 12.23 5.10 30.96
C LEU A 150 12.87 5.54 29.64
N ASP A 151 12.79 4.78 28.56
CA ASP A 151 13.28 5.25 27.26
C ASP A 151 12.14 5.28 26.22
N ASP A 152 11.85 6.44 25.70
CA ASP A 152 10.80 6.74 24.68
C ASP A 152 11.11 6.12 23.31
N HIS A 153 12.15 5.25 23.23
CA HIS A 153 12.63 4.63 22.00
C HIS A 153 12.23 3.15 21.92
N GLN A 154 11.32 2.83 20.99
CA GLN A 154 11.01 1.44 20.65
C GLN A 154 12.25 0.75 20.06
N LYS A 155 12.60 -0.42 20.59
CA LYS A 155 13.68 -1.24 20.05
C LYS A 155 13.10 -2.29 19.10
N TYR A 156 13.69 -2.42 17.93
CA TYR A 156 13.25 -3.36 16.90
C TYR A 156 14.30 -4.46 16.69
N THR A 157 13.84 -5.72 16.67
CA THR A 157 14.70 -6.86 16.39
C THR A 157 14.16 -7.67 15.21
N ARG A 158 15.03 -8.04 14.28
CA ARG A 158 14.62 -8.84 13.12
C ARG A 158 14.35 -10.28 13.53
N LEU A 159 13.12 -10.74 13.42
CA LEU A 159 12.70 -12.12 13.69
C LEU A 159 12.96 -13.06 12.49
N ALA A 160 12.55 -12.64 11.30
CA ALA A 160 12.62 -13.49 10.12
C ALA A 160 12.83 -12.70 8.83
N THR A 161 13.23 -13.42 7.79
CA THR A 161 13.20 -12.96 6.40
C THR A 161 12.55 -14.07 5.57
N LEU A 162 11.44 -13.74 4.89
CA LEU A 162 10.68 -14.69 4.09
C LEU A 162 11.15 -14.67 2.62
N PRO A 163 11.22 -15.85 2.00
CA PRO A 163 11.06 -17.18 2.58
C PRO A 163 12.21 -17.52 3.56
N THR A 164 11.88 -18.27 4.61
CA THR A 164 12.84 -18.69 5.65
C THR A 164 13.92 -19.63 5.09
N LEU A 165 15.01 -19.79 5.82
CA LEU A 165 16.06 -20.75 5.44
C LEU A 165 15.52 -22.18 5.39
N GLY A 166 14.62 -22.56 6.33
CA GLY A 166 13.96 -23.87 6.32
C GLY A 166 13.11 -24.10 5.07
N ASP A 167 12.29 -23.10 4.66
CA ASP A 167 11.50 -23.18 3.43
C ASP A 167 12.38 -23.33 2.17
N ARG A 168 13.55 -22.68 2.16
CA ARG A 168 14.50 -22.77 1.04
C ARG A 168 15.16 -24.14 0.98
N ALA A 169 15.66 -24.65 2.09
CA ALA A 169 16.40 -25.92 2.14
C ALA A 169 15.50 -27.09 1.83
N PHE A 170 14.32 -27.19 2.46
CA PHE A 170 13.39 -28.30 2.25
C PHE A 170 12.87 -28.39 0.81
N LYS A 171 12.72 -27.24 0.14
CA LYS A 171 12.11 -27.18 -1.20
C LYS A 171 13.13 -27.17 -2.35
N LEU A 172 14.41 -26.93 -2.07
CA LEU A 172 15.51 -27.18 -3.03
C LEU A 172 15.75 -28.66 -3.30
N LEU A 173 15.46 -29.52 -2.32
CA LEU A 173 15.66 -30.97 -2.42
C LEU A 173 14.59 -31.68 -3.26
N MET A 174 13.50 -30.99 -3.65
CA MET A 174 12.44 -31.59 -4.47
C MET A 174 12.40 -30.94 -5.87
N PRO A 175 12.76 -31.67 -6.95
CA PRO A 175 12.80 -31.14 -8.33
C PRO A 175 11.46 -30.56 -8.80
N LYS A 176 10.32 -31.09 -8.32
CA LYS A 176 8.96 -30.62 -8.64
C LYS A 176 8.64 -29.22 -8.11
N ASN A 177 9.47 -28.67 -7.23
CA ASN A 177 9.25 -27.38 -6.58
C ASN A 177 10.04 -26.22 -7.22
N GLN A 178 10.70 -26.47 -8.33
CA GLN A 178 11.44 -25.44 -9.06
C GLN A 178 10.55 -24.81 -10.14
N VAL A 179 10.47 -23.49 -10.14
CA VAL A 179 9.79 -22.70 -11.18
C VAL A 179 10.87 -22.04 -12.04
N GLN A 180 10.80 -22.24 -13.34
CA GLN A 180 11.71 -21.60 -14.27
C GLN A 180 11.31 -20.13 -14.46
N ILE A 181 12.20 -19.22 -14.09
CA ILE A 181 11.96 -17.76 -14.14
C ILE A 181 12.41 -17.20 -15.50
N ARG A 182 13.56 -17.68 -16.00
CA ARG A 182 14.18 -17.33 -17.29
C ARG A 182 14.94 -18.55 -17.82
N ARG A 183 15.35 -18.49 -19.11
CA ARG A 183 15.96 -19.61 -19.84
C ARG A 183 17.06 -20.39 -19.09
N HIS A 184 17.69 -19.80 -18.05
CA HIS A 184 18.75 -20.42 -17.25
C HIS A 184 18.63 -20.13 -15.73
N LYS A 185 17.49 -19.63 -15.24
CA LYS A 185 17.32 -19.31 -13.83
C LYS A 185 16.04 -19.94 -13.28
N SER A 186 16.22 -20.94 -12.43
CA SER A 186 15.12 -21.55 -11.65
C SER A 186 15.18 -21.07 -10.20
N CYS A 187 14.02 -20.95 -9.58
CA CYS A 187 13.89 -20.62 -8.17
C CYS A 187 12.83 -21.52 -7.53
N SER A 188 12.91 -21.74 -6.21
CA SER A 188 11.85 -22.49 -5.56
C SER A 188 10.54 -21.67 -5.56
N TRP A 189 9.41 -22.35 -5.69
CA TRP A 189 8.09 -21.73 -5.79
C TRP A 189 7.72 -20.79 -4.63
N VAL A 190 8.43 -20.88 -3.50
CA VAL A 190 8.20 -20.01 -2.32
C VAL A 190 8.77 -18.62 -2.48
N HIS A 191 9.73 -18.39 -3.38
CA HIS A 191 10.30 -17.06 -3.57
C HIS A 191 9.39 -16.20 -4.44
N HIS A 192 9.26 -14.91 -4.07
CA HIS A 192 8.97 -13.91 -5.07
C HIS A 192 10.24 -13.65 -5.89
N VAL A 193 10.08 -13.40 -7.17
CA VAL A 193 11.20 -13.21 -8.11
C VAL A 193 11.28 -11.77 -8.62
N ASP A 194 10.34 -10.93 -8.17
CA ASP A 194 10.32 -9.50 -8.38
C ASP A 194 9.83 -8.79 -7.11
N ALA A 195 9.79 -7.45 -7.12
CA ALA A 195 9.41 -6.63 -5.98
C ALA A 195 8.11 -7.12 -5.34
N VAL A 196 8.10 -7.25 -4.02
CA VAL A 196 6.87 -7.50 -3.26
C VAL A 196 6.15 -6.16 -3.10
N SER A 197 5.04 -6.00 -3.81
CA SER A 197 4.36 -4.71 -3.99
C SER A 197 3.40 -4.37 -2.86
N SER A 198 2.69 -5.37 -2.31
CA SER A 198 1.73 -5.15 -1.23
C SER A 198 1.65 -6.33 -0.27
N LEU A 199 1.32 -6.02 0.98
CA LEU A 199 1.06 -6.96 2.07
C LEU A 199 -0.32 -6.69 2.67
N ALA A 200 -0.99 -7.74 3.14
CA ALA A 200 -2.18 -7.64 3.98
C ALA A 200 -2.26 -8.83 4.94
N LEU A 201 -2.90 -8.64 6.08
CA LEU A 201 -3.15 -9.69 7.08
C LEU A 201 -4.60 -10.15 6.98
N SER A 202 -4.87 -11.43 7.28
CA SER A 202 -6.22 -11.90 7.52
C SER A 202 -6.79 -11.25 8.78
N GLN A 203 -8.12 -11.20 8.91
CA GLN A 203 -8.78 -10.60 10.06
C GLN A 203 -8.38 -11.27 11.39
N ASP A 204 -8.24 -12.59 11.40
CA ASP A 204 -7.74 -13.36 12.54
C ASP A 204 -6.22 -13.25 12.74
N GLU A 205 -5.55 -12.48 11.89
CA GLU A 205 -4.10 -12.26 11.89
C GLU A 205 -3.25 -13.53 11.77
N SER A 206 -3.85 -14.68 11.45
CA SER A 206 -3.17 -15.97 11.32
C SER A 206 -2.38 -16.11 10.03
N LEU A 207 -2.79 -15.37 8.98
CA LEU A 207 -2.21 -15.41 7.64
C LEU A 207 -1.73 -14.03 7.19
N LEU A 208 -0.55 -14.02 6.57
CA LEU A 208 -0.03 -12.89 5.83
C LEU A 208 -0.13 -13.19 4.34
N TYR A 209 -0.71 -12.28 3.60
CA TYR A 209 -0.78 -12.30 2.14
C TYR A 209 0.24 -11.35 1.55
N SER A 210 0.88 -11.78 0.47
CA SER A 210 1.82 -10.95 -0.28
C SER A 210 1.60 -11.08 -1.77
N VAL A 211 1.64 -9.96 -2.47
CA VAL A 211 1.58 -9.90 -3.93
C VAL A 211 2.85 -9.25 -4.49
N SER A 212 3.16 -9.55 -5.73
CA SER A 212 4.41 -9.11 -6.34
C SER A 212 4.23 -8.77 -7.83
N TRP A 213 5.16 -8.00 -8.34
CA TRP A 213 5.29 -7.74 -9.77
C TRP A 213 5.65 -8.99 -10.58
N ASP A 214 6.05 -10.08 -9.91
CA ASP A 214 6.20 -11.40 -10.52
C ASP A 214 4.86 -12.10 -10.86
N ARG A 215 3.72 -11.42 -10.68
CA ARG A 215 2.36 -11.90 -10.96
C ARG A 215 1.90 -13.04 -10.04
N THR A 216 2.52 -13.16 -8.86
CA THR A 216 2.15 -14.20 -7.88
C THR A 216 1.49 -13.61 -6.65
N LEU A 217 0.54 -14.37 -6.08
CA LEU A 217 -0.02 -14.18 -4.75
C LEU A 217 0.51 -15.31 -3.86
N LYS A 218 1.07 -14.98 -2.70
CA LYS A 218 1.57 -15.96 -1.73
C LYS A 218 0.95 -15.76 -0.37
N ILE A 219 0.75 -16.89 0.32
CA ILE A 219 0.13 -16.95 1.64
C ILE A 219 1.14 -17.56 2.62
N TRP A 220 1.34 -16.88 3.74
CA TRP A 220 2.28 -17.24 4.78
C TRP A 220 1.57 -17.37 6.11
N ARG A 221 1.97 -18.33 6.93
CA ARG A 221 1.50 -18.44 8.31
C ARG A 221 2.30 -17.46 9.19
N THR A 222 1.62 -16.70 10.05
CA THR A 222 2.26 -15.67 10.88
C THR A 222 2.97 -16.23 12.11
N THR A 223 2.65 -17.48 12.51
CA THR A 223 3.23 -18.11 13.71
C THR A 223 4.64 -18.66 13.46
N ASP A 224 4.87 -19.32 12.32
CA ASP A 224 6.13 -19.97 11.95
C ASP A 224 6.75 -19.41 10.66
N PHE A 225 6.09 -18.43 10.04
CA PHE A 225 6.51 -17.76 8.80
C PHE A 225 6.65 -18.68 7.59
N LYS A 226 5.96 -19.83 7.60
CA LYS A 226 6.00 -20.82 6.54
C LYS A 226 5.11 -20.41 5.37
N CYS A 227 5.63 -20.56 4.15
CA CYS A 227 4.83 -20.39 2.94
C CYS A 227 3.86 -21.58 2.79
N LEU A 228 2.56 -21.28 2.89
CA LEU A 228 1.50 -22.27 2.77
C LEU A 228 1.10 -22.51 1.32
N GLU A 229 0.99 -21.41 0.56
CA GLU A 229 0.48 -21.46 -0.80
C GLU A 229 1.13 -20.40 -1.68
N SER A 230 1.23 -20.69 -2.98
CA SER A 230 1.62 -19.74 -4.02
C SER A 230 0.73 -19.92 -5.24
N VAL A 231 -0.06 -18.90 -5.52
CA VAL A 231 -0.86 -18.79 -6.74
C VAL A 231 0.02 -18.16 -7.81
N THR A 232 0.46 -18.98 -8.78
CA THR A 232 1.30 -18.55 -9.91
C THR A 232 0.42 -18.07 -11.06
N ASN A 233 0.91 -17.09 -11.82
CA ASN A 233 0.14 -16.46 -12.91
C ASN A 233 -1.24 -16.00 -12.45
N ALA A 234 -1.31 -15.45 -11.22
CA ALA A 234 -2.53 -14.89 -10.68
C ALA A 234 -3.08 -13.79 -11.59
N HIS A 235 -2.20 -13.01 -12.22
CA HIS A 235 -2.52 -11.97 -13.20
C HIS A 235 -1.64 -12.10 -14.45
N ASP A 236 -2.03 -11.40 -15.52
CA ASP A 236 -1.26 -11.34 -16.78
C ASP A 236 -0.09 -10.36 -16.68
N ASP A 237 -0.13 -9.42 -15.71
CA ASP A 237 0.90 -8.41 -15.45
C ASP A 237 1.09 -8.19 -13.94
N ALA A 238 2.00 -7.29 -13.57
CA ALA A 238 2.38 -6.94 -12.21
C ALA A 238 1.17 -6.70 -11.29
N ILE A 239 1.17 -7.28 -10.10
CA ILE A 239 0.14 -7.04 -9.10
C ILE A 239 0.61 -5.87 -8.23
N ASN A 240 -0.19 -4.80 -8.15
CA ASN A 240 0.17 -3.58 -7.42
C ASN A 240 -0.53 -3.45 -6.08
N ALA A 241 -1.76 -3.97 -5.95
CA ALA A 241 -2.61 -3.74 -4.79
C ALA A 241 -3.24 -5.04 -4.29
N LEU A 242 -3.49 -5.06 -2.98
CA LEU A 242 -4.06 -6.18 -2.24
C LEU A 242 -5.00 -5.63 -1.17
N ALA A 243 -6.21 -6.19 -1.08
CA ALA A 243 -7.16 -5.93 0.00
C ALA A 243 -7.84 -7.25 0.40
N LEU A 244 -8.27 -7.34 1.66
CA LEU A 244 -8.99 -8.48 2.19
C LEU A 244 -10.27 -7.99 2.88
N ASP A 245 -11.36 -8.72 2.72
CA ASP A 245 -12.57 -8.52 3.50
C ASP A 245 -12.68 -9.52 4.65
N ASP A 246 -13.67 -9.30 5.51
CA ASP A 246 -13.94 -10.13 6.69
C ASP A 246 -14.51 -11.51 6.35
N ASP A 247 -15.08 -11.69 5.15
CA ASP A 247 -15.58 -12.97 4.63
C ASP A 247 -14.45 -13.85 4.03
N GLY A 248 -13.22 -13.37 4.08
CA GLY A 248 -12.04 -14.09 3.60
C GLY A 248 -11.83 -14.02 2.08
N HIS A 249 -12.47 -13.06 1.39
CA HIS A 249 -12.14 -12.77 0.01
C HIS A 249 -10.85 -11.94 -0.06
N VAL A 250 -10.02 -12.29 -1.03
CA VAL A 250 -8.77 -11.61 -1.32
C VAL A 250 -8.90 -10.90 -2.66
N TYR A 251 -8.75 -9.60 -2.67
CA TYR A 251 -8.84 -8.75 -3.86
C TYR A 251 -7.44 -8.36 -4.30
N THR A 252 -7.11 -8.62 -5.56
CA THR A 252 -5.80 -8.27 -6.14
C THR A 252 -6.00 -7.36 -7.34
N GLY A 253 -5.34 -6.18 -7.34
CA GLY A 253 -5.37 -5.20 -8.43
C GLY A 253 -4.05 -5.20 -9.20
N SER A 254 -4.12 -5.20 -10.53
CA SER A 254 -2.97 -5.41 -11.39
C SER A 254 -2.84 -4.36 -12.51
N ALA A 255 -1.61 -4.26 -13.01
CA ALA A 255 -1.29 -3.50 -14.21
C ALA A 255 -2.00 -4.05 -15.47
N ASP A 256 -2.49 -5.31 -15.42
CA ASP A 256 -3.34 -5.89 -16.47
C ASP A 256 -4.76 -5.31 -16.54
N LYS A 257 -5.05 -4.24 -15.75
CA LYS A 257 -6.32 -3.49 -15.68
C LYS A 257 -7.46 -4.25 -15.00
N LYS A 258 -7.19 -5.43 -14.45
CA LYS A 258 -8.17 -6.29 -13.82
C LYS A 258 -8.03 -6.27 -12.30
N ILE A 259 -9.15 -6.52 -11.63
CA ILE A 259 -9.17 -6.91 -10.23
C ILE A 259 -9.65 -8.36 -10.20
N LYS A 260 -8.96 -9.21 -9.47
CA LYS A 260 -9.35 -10.61 -9.29
C LYS A 260 -9.70 -10.85 -7.84
N VAL A 261 -10.77 -11.61 -7.64
CA VAL A 261 -11.28 -11.99 -6.31
C VAL A 261 -11.00 -13.44 -6.09
N TRP A 262 -10.35 -13.74 -4.99
CA TRP A 262 -9.95 -15.10 -4.60
C TRP A 262 -10.63 -15.46 -3.30
N LYS A 263 -11.02 -16.71 -3.15
CA LYS A 263 -11.56 -17.26 -1.90
C LYS A 263 -10.98 -18.63 -1.63
N LYS A 264 -10.79 -18.93 -0.35
CA LYS A 264 -10.37 -20.24 0.12
C LYS A 264 -11.51 -20.93 0.83
N ASN A 265 -11.91 -22.11 0.36
CA ASN A 265 -12.78 -22.99 1.13
C ASN A 265 -11.97 -23.76 2.18
N PRO A 266 -12.60 -24.18 3.30
CA PRO A 266 -11.95 -25.01 4.30
C PRO A 266 -11.30 -26.25 3.67
N GLY A 267 -10.01 -26.47 3.92
CA GLY A 267 -9.24 -27.60 3.39
C GLY A 267 -8.76 -27.49 1.95
N GLU A 268 -9.16 -26.46 1.22
CA GLU A 268 -8.79 -26.23 -0.19
C GLU A 268 -7.72 -25.14 -0.34
N LYS A 269 -7.26 -24.96 -1.60
CA LYS A 269 -6.42 -23.81 -2.01
C LYS A 269 -7.31 -22.63 -2.39
N HIS A 270 -6.71 -21.44 -2.43
CA HIS A 270 -7.39 -20.26 -2.97
C HIS A 270 -7.75 -20.50 -4.44
N ARG A 271 -9.01 -20.21 -4.77
CA ARG A 271 -9.53 -20.26 -6.14
C ARG A 271 -10.00 -18.89 -6.59
N LEU A 272 -9.89 -18.63 -7.88
CA LEU A 272 -10.48 -17.45 -8.50
C LEU A 272 -11.99 -17.58 -8.48
N VAL A 273 -12.68 -16.63 -7.87
CA VAL A 273 -14.16 -16.60 -7.81
C VAL A 273 -14.75 -15.55 -8.72
N ALA A 274 -14.06 -14.40 -8.93
CA ALA A 274 -14.53 -13.36 -9.83
C ALA A 274 -13.36 -12.60 -10.49
N THR A 275 -13.63 -11.99 -11.64
CA THR A 275 -12.73 -11.05 -12.32
C THR A 275 -13.51 -9.81 -12.68
N LEU A 276 -13.09 -8.67 -12.10
CA LEU A 276 -13.75 -7.38 -12.28
C LEU A 276 -12.97 -6.56 -13.34
N ILE A 277 -13.67 -6.19 -14.42
CA ILE A 277 -13.05 -5.53 -15.58
C ILE A 277 -13.82 -4.27 -15.90
N LYS A 278 -13.29 -3.10 -15.54
CA LYS A 278 -13.84 -1.79 -15.87
C LYS A 278 -12.79 -0.74 -16.14
N HIS A 279 -11.62 -0.82 -15.49
CA HIS A 279 -10.55 0.14 -15.71
C HIS A 279 -9.95 0.02 -17.12
N ASN A 280 -9.61 1.16 -17.71
CA ASN A 280 -8.92 1.23 -19.00
C ASN A 280 -7.40 1.15 -18.86
N SER A 281 -6.88 1.25 -17.64
CA SER A 281 -5.46 1.23 -17.35
C SER A 281 -5.16 0.48 -16.04
N GLY A 282 -3.87 0.31 -15.71
CA GLY A 282 -3.44 -0.46 -14.55
C GLY A 282 -4.05 0.02 -13.24
N VAL A 283 -4.50 -0.93 -12.42
CA VAL A 283 -5.01 -0.71 -11.07
C VAL A 283 -3.81 -0.58 -10.13
N ASN A 284 -3.75 0.52 -9.37
CA ASN A 284 -2.65 0.82 -8.46
C ASN A 284 -3.03 0.67 -6.99
N ALA A 285 -4.30 0.85 -6.64
CA ALA A 285 -4.76 0.86 -5.25
C ALA A 285 -6.13 0.21 -5.11
N LEU A 286 -6.33 -0.46 -4.00
CA LEU A 286 -7.60 -1.04 -3.55
C LEU A 286 -7.84 -0.64 -2.10
N ALA A 287 -9.08 -0.35 -1.76
CA ALA A 287 -9.53 -0.14 -0.38
C ALA A 287 -10.96 -0.64 -0.23
N LEU A 288 -11.30 -1.19 0.94
CA LEU A 288 -12.66 -1.62 1.27
C LEU A 288 -13.31 -0.60 2.22
N SER A 289 -14.63 -0.50 2.15
CA SER A 289 -15.41 0.17 3.20
C SER A 289 -15.27 -0.56 4.53
N SER A 290 -15.54 0.13 5.63
CA SER A 290 -15.39 -0.44 6.98
C SER A 290 -16.27 -1.66 7.23
N ASP A 291 -17.39 -1.77 6.52
CA ASP A 291 -18.34 -2.90 6.57
C ASP A 291 -18.04 -3.97 5.49
N GLY A 292 -17.03 -3.75 4.66
CA GLY A 292 -16.65 -4.65 3.56
C GLY A 292 -17.65 -4.75 2.42
N SER A 293 -18.72 -3.93 2.40
CA SER A 293 -19.77 -3.95 1.37
C SER A 293 -19.32 -3.31 0.05
N LEU A 294 -18.41 -2.33 0.12
CA LEU A 294 -17.91 -1.59 -1.02
C LEU A 294 -16.40 -1.79 -1.21
N LEU A 295 -16.00 -1.96 -2.45
CA LEU A 295 -14.60 -1.94 -2.85
C LEU A 295 -14.35 -0.69 -3.71
N TYR A 296 -13.29 0.04 -3.37
CA TYR A 296 -12.79 1.17 -4.14
C TYR A 296 -11.51 0.76 -4.86
N SER A 297 -11.45 1.02 -6.15
CA SER A 297 -10.26 0.73 -6.96
C SER A 297 -9.78 1.97 -7.69
N GLY A 298 -8.53 2.35 -7.44
CA GLY A 298 -7.88 3.50 -8.07
C GLY A 298 -6.89 3.06 -9.15
N ALA A 299 -6.92 3.72 -10.31
CA ALA A 299 -6.12 3.32 -11.44
C ALA A 299 -5.43 4.49 -12.17
N CYS A 300 -4.55 4.13 -13.11
CA CYS A 300 -3.86 5.09 -13.96
C CYS A 300 -4.80 5.86 -14.90
N ASP A 301 -6.04 5.42 -15.10
CA ASP A 301 -7.06 6.13 -15.89
C ASP A 301 -7.69 7.32 -15.15
N ARG A 302 -7.14 7.72 -14.01
CA ARG A 302 -7.53 8.89 -13.20
C ARG A 302 -8.87 8.74 -12.49
N SER A 303 -9.45 7.54 -12.48
CA SER A 303 -10.75 7.27 -11.86
C SER A 303 -10.60 6.34 -10.65
N ILE A 304 -11.57 6.46 -9.73
CA ILE A 304 -11.80 5.51 -8.66
C ILE A 304 -13.13 4.83 -8.99
N VAL A 305 -13.11 3.55 -9.32
CA VAL A 305 -14.35 2.78 -9.53
C VAL A 305 -14.82 2.24 -8.18
N VAL A 306 -16.12 2.41 -7.95
CA VAL A 306 -16.82 1.91 -6.76
C VAL A 306 -17.59 0.66 -7.16
N TRP A 307 -17.36 -0.40 -6.42
CA TRP A 307 -17.97 -1.72 -6.59
C TRP A 307 -18.77 -2.05 -5.34
N GLU A 308 -19.94 -2.62 -5.50
CA GLU A 308 -20.84 -3.05 -4.42
C GLU A 308 -20.96 -4.57 -4.45
N LYS A 309 -20.93 -5.24 -3.28
CA LYS A 309 -21.18 -6.69 -3.21
C LYS A 309 -22.55 -7.01 -3.80
N SER A 310 -22.58 -7.95 -4.75
CA SER A 310 -23.82 -8.42 -5.34
C SER A 310 -24.60 -9.24 -4.34
N ASN A 311 -25.89 -8.89 -4.15
CA ASN A 311 -26.82 -9.65 -3.30
C ASN A 311 -27.46 -10.85 -4.03
N SER A 312 -26.97 -11.22 -5.22
CA SER A 312 -27.53 -12.33 -5.98
C SER A 312 -27.17 -13.68 -5.33
N ASP A 313 -28.21 -14.43 -4.97
CA ASP A 313 -28.07 -15.77 -4.38
C ASP A 313 -27.21 -16.68 -5.28
N GLY A 314 -26.07 -17.12 -4.73
CA GLY A 314 -25.22 -18.16 -5.34
C GLY A 314 -23.92 -17.70 -6.00
N CYS A 315 -23.62 -16.40 -6.13
CA CYS A 315 -22.36 -15.91 -6.70
C CYS A 315 -21.47 -15.29 -5.63
N ASP A 316 -20.76 -16.14 -4.89
CA ASP A 316 -19.80 -15.74 -3.87
C ASP A 316 -18.68 -14.87 -4.48
N GLY A 317 -18.42 -13.70 -3.89
CA GLY A 317 -17.36 -12.78 -4.34
C GLY A 317 -17.68 -11.95 -5.59
N ASN A 318 -18.89 -12.00 -6.14
CA ASN A 318 -19.27 -11.14 -7.25
C ASN A 318 -19.53 -9.70 -6.78
N MET A 319 -19.09 -8.72 -7.57
CA MET A 319 -19.26 -7.31 -7.28
C MET A 319 -19.79 -6.58 -8.51
N ASP A 320 -20.80 -5.75 -8.29
CA ASP A 320 -21.42 -4.92 -9.31
C ASP A 320 -20.81 -3.53 -9.33
N VAL A 321 -20.69 -2.95 -10.52
CA VAL A 321 -20.17 -1.58 -10.68
C VAL A 321 -21.26 -0.58 -10.29
N MET A 322 -21.03 0.16 -9.22
CA MET A 322 -21.89 1.27 -8.83
C MET A 322 -21.63 2.51 -9.71
N GLY A 323 -20.36 2.82 -9.95
CA GLY A 323 -19.93 3.96 -10.77
C GLY A 323 -18.49 4.36 -10.52
N ALA A 324 -18.13 5.59 -10.89
CA ALA A 324 -16.78 6.10 -10.73
C ALA A 324 -16.75 7.50 -10.10
N LEU A 325 -15.80 7.72 -9.17
CA LEU A 325 -15.47 9.03 -8.63
C LEU A 325 -14.45 9.69 -9.57
N ARG A 326 -14.72 10.90 -9.96
CA ARG A 326 -13.92 11.67 -10.92
C ARG A 326 -13.58 13.04 -10.34
N GLY A 327 -12.37 13.50 -10.59
CA GLY A 327 -11.89 14.80 -10.12
C GLY A 327 -10.38 14.94 -10.20
N HIS A 328 -9.64 13.85 -9.97
CA HIS A 328 -8.20 13.87 -10.16
C HIS A 328 -7.81 14.06 -11.63
N THR A 329 -6.75 14.83 -11.86
CA THR A 329 -6.25 15.14 -13.22
C THR A 329 -5.16 14.18 -13.67
N SER A 330 -4.65 13.32 -12.76
CA SER A 330 -3.64 12.31 -13.05
C SER A 330 -3.95 10.98 -12.35
N SER A 331 -3.08 9.99 -12.51
CA SER A 331 -3.23 8.62 -11.99
C SER A 331 -3.50 8.60 -10.49
N ILE A 332 -4.45 7.76 -10.06
CA ILE A 332 -4.63 7.43 -8.65
C ILE A 332 -3.51 6.47 -8.24
N LEU A 333 -2.81 6.79 -7.15
CA LEU A 333 -1.67 6.00 -6.68
C LEU A 333 -1.94 5.27 -5.39
N CYS A 334 -2.82 5.80 -4.54
CA CYS A 334 -3.15 5.22 -3.24
C CYS A 334 -4.58 5.58 -2.82
N LEU A 335 -5.16 4.71 -2.01
CA LEU A 335 -6.47 4.86 -1.40
C LEU A 335 -6.39 4.50 0.08
N ALA A 336 -7.19 5.18 0.89
CA ALA A 336 -7.45 4.82 2.28
C ALA A 336 -8.92 5.09 2.59
N VAL A 337 -9.51 4.29 3.46
CA VAL A 337 -10.88 4.48 3.96
C VAL A 337 -10.82 4.67 5.46
N VAL A 338 -11.60 5.62 5.96
CA VAL A 338 -11.79 5.84 7.38
C VAL A 338 -13.25 6.23 7.62
N SER A 339 -13.97 5.43 8.41
CA SER A 339 -15.41 5.60 8.61
C SER A 339 -16.15 5.63 7.25
N ASP A 340 -16.85 6.71 6.96
CA ASP A 340 -17.61 6.98 5.73
C ASP A 340 -16.82 7.77 4.65
N LEU A 341 -15.54 8.04 4.93
CA LEU A 341 -14.68 8.82 4.03
C LEU A 341 -13.74 7.93 3.23
N VAL A 342 -13.60 8.25 1.94
CA VAL A 342 -12.59 7.71 1.05
C VAL A 342 -11.55 8.77 0.78
N CYS A 343 -10.30 8.47 1.05
CA CYS A 343 -9.16 9.34 0.78
C CYS A 343 -8.40 8.80 -0.44
N SER A 344 -8.14 9.63 -1.43
CA SER A 344 -7.40 9.26 -2.63
C SER A 344 -6.20 10.18 -2.85
N GLY A 345 -5.03 9.59 -3.06
CA GLY A 345 -3.83 10.30 -3.42
C GLY A 345 -3.45 10.06 -4.88
N SER A 346 -2.96 11.09 -5.54
CA SER A 346 -2.76 11.07 -6.98
C SER A 346 -1.39 11.62 -7.40
N ALA A 347 -1.02 11.27 -8.62
CA ALA A 347 0.12 11.83 -9.32
C ALA A 347 -0.07 13.32 -9.65
N ASP A 348 -1.27 13.88 -9.53
CA ASP A 348 -1.52 15.32 -9.62
C ASP A 348 -1.09 16.11 -8.36
N ARG A 349 -0.47 15.44 -7.38
CA ARG A 349 0.06 15.99 -6.12
C ARG A 349 -1.02 16.39 -5.11
N SER A 350 -2.29 16.12 -5.39
CA SER A 350 -3.41 16.39 -4.49
C SER A 350 -3.91 15.11 -3.80
N ILE A 351 -4.57 15.32 -2.66
CA ILE A 351 -5.37 14.32 -1.98
C ILE A 351 -6.82 14.79 -2.05
N ARG A 352 -7.74 13.91 -2.42
CA ARG A 352 -9.17 14.20 -2.39
C ARG A 352 -9.85 13.34 -1.36
N ILE A 353 -10.76 13.96 -0.61
CA ILE A 353 -11.61 13.31 0.38
C ILE A 353 -13.00 13.25 -0.18
N TRP A 354 -13.54 12.04 -0.24
CA TRP A 354 -14.87 11.76 -0.79
C TRP A 354 -15.78 11.23 0.30
N ARG A 355 -17.01 11.67 0.32
CA ARG A 355 -18.07 11.17 1.20
C ARG A 355 -19.25 10.69 0.37
N GLY A 356 -19.67 9.44 0.59
CA GLY A 356 -20.82 8.84 -0.06
C GLY A 356 -22.10 9.05 0.74
N VAL A 357 -23.17 9.52 0.09
CA VAL A 357 -24.54 9.63 0.63
C VAL A 357 -25.49 9.12 -0.44
N ASP A 358 -26.33 8.14 -0.13
CA ASP A 358 -27.36 7.60 -1.03
C ASP A 358 -26.83 7.24 -2.43
N ARG A 359 -25.68 6.57 -2.50
CA ARG A 359 -24.97 6.21 -3.74
C ARG A 359 -24.46 7.39 -4.58
N ASN A 360 -24.52 8.61 -4.05
CA ASN A 360 -23.87 9.78 -4.64
C ASN A 360 -22.64 10.14 -3.81
N TYR A 361 -21.59 10.57 -4.47
CA TYR A 361 -20.34 10.95 -3.81
C TYR A 361 -20.04 12.42 -4.06
N ASN A 362 -19.65 13.10 -2.99
CA ASN A 362 -19.17 14.46 -3.04
C ASN A 362 -17.69 14.51 -2.67
N CYS A 363 -16.92 15.32 -3.38
CA CYS A 363 -15.58 15.67 -2.97
C CYS A 363 -15.69 16.75 -1.88
N VAL A 364 -15.51 16.37 -0.62
CA VAL A 364 -15.69 17.27 0.52
C VAL A 364 -14.44 18.09 0.83
N ALA A 365 -13.25 17.62 0.42
CA ALA A 365 -12.01 18.38 0.55
C ALA A 365 -11.00 18.01 -0.54
N VAL A 366 -10.16 19.00 -0.89
CA VAL A 366 -8.98 18.81 -1.74
C VAL A 366 -7.77 19.34 -0.96
N LEU A 367 -6.88 18.45 -0.55
CA LEU A 367 -5.70 18.78 0.22
C LEU A 367 -4.53 19.00 -0.74
N GLU A 368 -4.05 20.22 -0.81
CA GLU A 368 -2.92 20.62 -1.65
C GLU A 368 -1.73 21.03 -0.78
N GLY A 369 -0.50 20.74 -1.24
CA GLY A 369 0.72 21.08 -0.50
C GLY A 369 1.88 20.14 -0.74
N HIS A 370 1.64 18.94 -1.31
CA HIS A 370 2.73 18.10 -1.82
C HIS A 370 3.30 18.71 -3.12
N THR A 371 4.62 18.70 -3.24
CA THR A 371 5.33 19.15 -4.46
C THR A 371 5.58 18.01 -5.44
N GLY A 372 5.41 16.76 -5.00
CA GLY A 372 5.50 15.54 -5.80
C GLY A 372 4.22 14.69 -5.72
N PRO A 373 4.09 13.65 -6.57
CA PRO A 373 3.00 12.68 -6.52
C PRO A 373 2.79 12.08 -5.14
N VAL A 374 1.52 11.96 -4.70
CA VAL A 374 1.14 11.34 -3.43
C VAL A 374 1.10 9.82 -3.61
N LYS A 375 2.06 9.11 -3.02
CA LYS A 375 2.27 7.68 -3.27
C LYS A 375 1.57 6.76 -2.26
N CYS A 376 1.40 7.21 -1.02
CA CYS A 376 0.77 6.42 0.04
C CYS A 376 -0.07 7.30 0.96
N LEU A 377 -1.12 6.71 1.51
CA LEU A 377 -2.06 7.32 2.45
C LEU A 377 -2.38 6.34 3.58
N THR A 378 -2.65 6.90 4.74
CA THR A 378 -3.40 6.23 5.82
C THR A 378 -4.21 7.27 6.57
N ALA A 379 -5.31 6.86 7.19
CA ALA A 379 -6.18 7.78 7.90
C ALA A 379 -6.71 7.15 9.19
N ALA A 380 -7.10 8.00 10.11
CA ALA A 380 -7.69 7.60 11.38
C ALA A 380 -8.67 8.65 11.90
N ILE A 381 -9.58 8.22 12.75
CA ILE A 381 -10.45 9.13 13.49
C ILE A 381 -9.57 9.89 14.50
N ASP A 382 -9.77 11.21 14.58
CA ASP A 382 -9.17 12.06 15.60
C ASP A 382 -10.05 12.10 16.86
N CYS A 383 -9.41 12.25 18.03
CA CYS A 383 -10.13 12.35 19.30
C CYS A 383 -10.78 13.74 19.51
N CYS A 384 -10.46 14.71 18.67
CA CYS A 384 -10.89 16.11 18.78
C CYS A 384 -12.27 16.37 18.12
N ASN A 385 -13.22 15.45 18.26
CA ASN A 385 -14.58 15.64 17.76
C ASN A 385 -15.27 16.79 18.50
N THR A 386 -15.97 17.65 17.76
CA THR A 386 -16.91 18.62 18.32
C THR A 386 -18.34 18.08 18.24
N PRO A 387 -19.32 18.67 18.93
CA PRO A 387 -20.72 18.22 18.84
C PRO A 387 -21.27 18.20 17.41
N ASP A 388 -20.77 19.07 16.53
CA ASP A 388 -21.28 19.26 15.17
C ASP A 388 -20.37 18.70 14.06
N THR A 389 -19.11 18.31 14.39
CA THR A 389 -18.14 17.86 13.38
C THR A 389 -17.33 16.66 13.86
N ALA A 390 -17.13 15.70 12.94
CA ALA A 390 -16.17 14.63 13.09
C ALA A 390 -14.79 15.08 12.61
N ALA A 391 -13.77 14.83 13.39
CA ALA A 391 -12.38 15.13 13.06
C ALA A 391 -11.65 13.87 12.60
N TYR A 392 -10.88 14.00 11.52
CA TYR A 392 -10.09 12.92 10.95
C TYR A 392 -8.65 13.38 10.75
N LEU A 393 -7.71 12.48 11.01
CA LEU A 393 -6.30 12.66 10.69
C LEU A 393 -5.96 11.84 9.44
N VAL A 394 -5.45 12.52 8.42
CA VAL A 394 -4.97 11.91 7.19
C VAL A 394 -3.46 12.09 7.11
N TYR A 395 -2.75 11.01 6.88
CA TYR A 395 -1.30 10.98 6.72
C TYR A 395 -0.99 10.63 5.28
N SER A 396 -0.19 11.48 4.63
CA SER A 396 0.17 11.30 3.21
C SER A 396 1.67 11.30 3.03
N GLY A 397 2.16 10.39 2.20
CA GLY A 397 3.56 10.33 1.81
C GLY A 397 3.71 10.51 0.30
N GLY A 398 4.65 11.35 -0.10
CA GLY A 398 4.87 11.73 -1.49
C GLY A 398 6.23 11.36 -2.05
N LEU A 399 6.36 11.54 -3.36
CA LEU A 399 7.65 11.47 -4.06
C LEU A 399 8.54 12.70 -3.77
N ASP A 400 8.02 13.70 -3.08
CA ASP A 400 8.73 14.85 -2.55
C ASP A 400 9.47 14.56 -1.23
N CYS A 401 9.48 13.31 -0.77
CA CYS A 401 10.12 12.84 0.47
C CYS A 401 9.45 13.36 1.76
N ASP A 402 8.35 14.08 1.64
CA ASP A 402 7.60 14.61 2.77
C ASP A 402 6.50 13.63 3.22
N ILE A 403 6.27 13.59 4.53
CA ILE A 403 5.06 13.05 5.13
C ILE A 403 4.26 14.22 5.70
N LYS A 404 3.05 14.44 5.22
CA LYS A 404 2.17 15.49 5.71
C LYS A 404 1.05 14.91 6.54
N VAL A 405 0.76 15.60 7.65
CA VAL A 405 -0.34 15.28 8.56
C VAL A 405 -1.42 16.34 8.39
N TRP A 406 -2.61 15.88 8.02
CA TRP A 406 -3.75 16.75 7.76
C TRP A 406 -4.85 16.45 8.76
N GLN A 407 -5.47 17.51 9.28
CA GLN A 407 -6.75 17.41 10.00
C GLN A 407 -7.87 17.81 9.05
N VAL A 408 -8.90 16.99 8.99
CA VAL A 408 -10.10 17.23 8.18
C VAL A 408 -11.30 17.20 9.11
N LEU A 409 -12.03 18.32 9.17
CA LEU A 409 -13.22 18.47 9.97
C LEU A 409 -14.44 18.38 9.06
N VAL A 410 -15.24 17.35 9.24
CA VAL A 410 -16.42 17.08 8.41
C VAL A 410 -17.68 17.18 9.25
N PRO A 411 -18.66 18.01 8.87
CA PRO A 411 -19.93 18.08 9.58
C PRO A 411 -20.63 16.71 9.65
N PHE A 412 -21.31 16.43 10.76
CA PHE A 412 -22.24 15.30 10.81
C PHE A 412 -23.36 15.50 9.80
N LEU A 413 -23.90 14.41 9.24
CA LEU A 413 -25.02 14.42 8.28
C LEU A 413 -26.35 14.62 8.99
#